data_3e1e75c984655b203d27b37539c814cf
#
_entry.id   3e1e75c984655b203d27b37539c814cf
#
_cell.length_a   1.000
_cell.length_b   1.000
_cell.length_c   1.000
_cell.angle_alpha   90.00
_cell.angle_beta   90.00
_cell.angle_gamma   90.00
#
_symmetry.space_group_name_H-M   'P 1'
#
loop_
_entity.id
_entity.type
_entity.pdbx_description
1 polymer ?
#
loop_
_entity_poly.entity_id
_entity_poly.type
_entity_poly.pdbx_seq_one_letter_code
_entity_poly.pdbx_strand_id
1 'polypeptide(L)'
;MKLTKIVVIMATVVSLESALTAHAEGARIKNLLNVNEIDEESLLLLAKCIDAEAGNQDLYGKQLVADVILNRVDSERFPDNVTDVITQKYHFSTYWDGTIDKITEPSEDAYEAACLELQERTDDKILFFSAGDYSIYCKPAYKYGDHYFGY
;
A
#
# COMPACT_ATOMS: atom_id res chain seq x y z
N MET A 1 -7.65 20.97 -35.54
CA MET A 1 -6.35 21.07 -34.79
C MET A 1 -6.42 21.76 -33.42
N LYS A 2 -7.41 22.59 -33.13
CA LYS A 2 -7.55 23.26 -31.82
C LYS A 2 -8.25 22.41 -30.73
N LEU A 3 -9.18 21.50 -31.11
CA LEU A 3 -9.88 20.66 -30.12
C LEU A 3 -8.98 19.59 -29.47
N THR A 4 -8.07 18.98 -30.24
CA THR A 4 -7.19 17.91 -29.73
C THR A 4 -6.20 18.42 -28.66
N LYS A 5 -5.73 19.68 -28.81
CA LYS A 5 -4.84 20.30 -27.82
C LYS A 5 -5.54 20.63 -26.49
N ILE A 6 -6.83 21.02 -26.57
CA ILE A 6 -7.62 21.36 -25.38
C ILE A 6 -7.94 20.09 -24.58
N VAL A 7 -8.26 18.99 -25.23
CA VAL A 7 -8.55 17.71 -24.57
C VAL A 7 -7.30 17.14 -23.87
N VAL A 8 -6.13 17.24 -24.51
CA VAL A 8 -4.85 16.79 -23.90
C VAL A 8 -4.47 17.67 -22.70
N ILE A 9 -4.69 18.99 -22.79
CA ILE A 9 -4.39 19.91 -21.67
C ILE A 9 -5.34 19.66 -20.50
N MET A 10 -6.63 19.43 -20.73
CA MET A 10 -7.60 19.12 -19.66
C MET A 10 -7.30 17.76 -18.99
N ALA A 11 -6.94 16.74 -19.76
CA ALA A 11 -6.59 15.42 -19.21
C ALA A 11 -5.31 15.50 -18.35
N THR A 12 -4.31 16.28 -18.75
CA THR A 12 -3.08 16.47 -17.97
C THR A 12 -3.29 17.29 -16.71
N VAL A 13 -4.18 18.29 -16.75
CA VAL A 13 -4.52 19.09 -15.57
C VAL A 13 -5.28 18.25 -14.54
N VAL A 14 -6.27 17.46 -14.96
CA VAL A 14 -7.04 16.57 -14.07
C VAL A 14 -6.14 15.50 -13.42
N SER A 15 -5.20 14.91 -14.16
CA SER A 15 -4.27 13.94 -13.62
C SER A 15 -3.26 14.56 -12.63
N LEU A 16 -2.85 15.81 -12.86
CA LEU A 16 -1.96 16.52 -11.98
C LEU A 16 -2.67 16.96 -10.68
N GLU A 17 -3.92 17.39 -10.78
CA GLU A 17 -4.73 17.75 -9.63
C GLU A 17 -5.03 16.54 -8.74
N SER A 18 -5.36 15.36 -9.30
CA SER A 18 -5.59 14.15 -8.54
C SER A 18 -4.33 13.63 -7.84
N ALA A 19 -3.18 13.67 -8.50
CA ALA A 19 -1.90 13.33 -7.89
C ALA A 19 -1.52 14.29 -6.75
N LEU A 20 -1.79 15.57 -6.93
CA LEU A 20 -1.53 16.59 -5.90
C LEU A 20 -2.45 16.40 -4.69
N THR A 21 -3.72 16.01 -4.89
CA THR A 21 -4.66 15.74 -3.79
C THR A 21 -4.26 14.48 -3.01
N ALA A 22 -3.85 13.40 -3.69
CA ALA A 22 -3.39 12.18 -3.03
C ALA A 22 -2.15 12.40 -2.17
N HIS A 23 -1.16 13.16 -2.68
CA HIS A 23 0.01 13.53 -1.90
C HIS A 23 -0.35 14.43 -0.70
N ALA A 24 -1.26 15.38 -0.89
CA ALA A 24 -1.71 16.27 0.19
C ALA A 24 -2.44 15.49 1.29
N GLU A 25 -3.25 14.49 0.94
CA GLU A 25 -3.96 13.66 1.91
C GLU A 25 -2.99 12.76 2.69
N GLY A 26 -2.06 12.10 2.02
CA GLY A 26 -1.00 11.33 2.69
C GLY A 26 -0.17 12.17 3.65
N ALA A 27 0.25 13.36 3.22
CA ALA A 27 0.99 14.31 4.06
C ALA A 27 0.15 14.78 5.26
N ARG A 28 -1.15 15.00 5.08
CA ARG A 28 -2.08 15.39 6.16
C ARG A 28 -2.16 14.29 7.23
N ILE A 29 -2.40 13.04 6.83
CA ILE A 29 -2.52 11.91 7.75
C ILE A 29 -1.19 11.64 8.45
N LYS A 30 -0.08 11.62 7.70
CA LYS A 30 1.28 11.49 8.23
C LYS A 30 1.58 12.53 9.32
N ASN A 31 1.21 13.79 9.10
CA ASN A 31 1.40 14.85 10.08
C ASN A 31 0.48 14.71 11.30
N LEU A 32 -0.78 14.31 11.10
CA LEU A 32 -1.73 14.08 12.19
C LEU A 32 -1.27 12.97 13.12
N LEU A 33 -0.71 11.89 12.55
CA LEU A 33 -0.21 10.73 13.29
C LEU A 33 1.27 10.86 13.67
N ASN A 34 1.93 11.99 13.35
CA ASN A 34 3.33 12.28 13.67
C ASN A 34 4.33 11.22 13.17
N VAL A 35 4.10 10.67 11.98
CA VAL A 35 4.98 9.70 11.33
C VAL A 35 6.02 10.42 10.48
N ASN A 36 7.30 10.33 10.84
CA ASN A 36 8.39 11.06 10.18
C ASN A 36 9.42 10.16 9.47
N GLU A 37 9.31 8.84 9.60
CA GLU A 37 10.32 7.88 9.15
C GLU A 37 10.18 7.43 7.68
N ILE A 38 9.13 7.87 6.99
CA ILE A 38 8.87 7.53 5.59
C ILE A 38 8.74 8.79 4.73
N ASP A 39 9.30 8.77 3.52
CA ASP A 39 9.05 9.84 2.55
C ASP A 39 7.65 9.72 1.93
N GLU A 40 7.18 10.82 1.32
CA GLU A 40 5.80 10.91 0.81
C GLU A 40 5.54 9.96 -0.37
N GLU A 41 6.54 9.71 -1.21
CA GLU A 41 6.42 8.81 -2.37
C GLU A 41 6.29 7.36 -1.92
N SER A 42 7.11 6.93 -0.97
CA SER A 42 7.04 5.59 -0.37
C SER A 42 5.72 5.39 0.40
N LEU A 43 5.25 6.40 1.13
CA LEU A 43 3.95 6.34 1.81
C LEU A 43 2.79 6.22 0.82
N LEU A 44 2.81 6.99 -0.27
CA LEU A 44 1.80 6.88 -1.32
C LEU A 44 1.80 5.50 -1.97
N LEU A 45 2.97 4.94 -2.28
CA LEU A 45 3.10 3.60 -2.84
C LEU A 45 2.58 2.52 -1.86
N LEU A 46 2.91 2.65 -0.57
CA LEU A 46 2.41 1.76 0.48
C LEU A 46 0.88 1.80 0.55
N ALA A 47 0.27 2.98 0.62
CA ALA A 47 -1.18 3.14 0.66
C ALA A 47 -1.87 2.60 -0.60
N LYS A 48 -1.32 2.82 -1.79
CA LYS A 48 -1.81 2.23 -3.05
C LYS A 48 -1.73 0.70 -3.02
N CYS A 49 -0.66 0.12 -2.51
CA CYS A 49 -0.50 -1.32 -2.39
C CYS A 49 -1.54 -1.90 -1.40
N ILE A 50 -1.75 -1.25 -0.27
CA ILE A 50 -2.79 -1.65 0.71
C ILE A 50 -4.17 -1.64 0.06
N ASP A 51 -4.54 -0.60 -0.68
CA ASP A 51 -5.83 -0.54 -1.37
C ASP A 51 -5.94 -1.57 -2.51
N ALA A 52 -4.87 -1.82 -3.25
CA ALA A 52 -4.87 -2.83 -4.30
C ALA A 52 -5.09 -4.25 -3.74
N GLU A 53 -4.50 -4.55 -2.59
CA GLU A 53 -4.54 -5.88 -1.96
C GLU A 53 -5.73 -6.06 -1.00
N ALA A 54 -6.13 -5.01 -0.29
CA ALA A 54 -7.11 -5.06 0.79
C ALA A 54 -8.20 -3.98 0.71
N GLY A 55 -8.48 -3.44 -0.48
CA GLY A 55 -9.45 -2.36 -0.65
C GLY A 55 -10.87 -2.69 -0.17
N ASN A 56 -11.25 -3.96 -0.21
CA ASN A 56 -12.53 -4.47 0.27
C ASN A 56 -12.52 -4.86 1.77
N GLN A 57 -11.39 -4.76 2.45
CA GLN A 57 -11.28 -5.07 3.88
C GLN A 57 -11.55 -3.83 4.73
N ASP A 58 -11.86 -4.05 6.01
CA ASP A 58 -11.92 -2.98 7.01
C ASP A 58 -10.51 -2.45 7.36
N LEU A 59 -10.45 -1.41 8.19
CA LEU A 59 -9.20 -0.79 8.60
C LEU A 59 -8.22 -1.82 9.20
N TYR A 60 -8.71 -2.73 10.04
CA TYR A 60 -7.86 -3.76 10.65
C TYR A 60 -7.29 -4.74 9.62
N GLY A 61 -8.07 -5.16 8.63
CA GLY A 61 -7.57 -5.99 7.52
C GLY A 61 -6.53 -5.27 6.66
N LYS A 62 -6.69 -3.97 6.44
CA LYS A 62 -5.70 -3.10 5.78
C LYS A 62 -4.41 -2.97 6.61
N GLN A 63 -4.52 -2.82 7.94
CA GLN A 63 -3.37 -2.80 8.85
C GLN A 63 -2.55 -4.09 8.76
N LEU A 64 -3.19 -5.26 8.75
CA LEU A 64 -2.48 -6.53 8.62
C LEU A 64 -1.72 -6.67 7.29
N VAL A 65 -2.24 -6.13 6.20
CA VAL A 65 -1.51 -6.08 4.91
C VAL A 65 -0.33 -5.11 5.00
N ALA A 66 -0.50 -3.95 5.65
CA ALA A 66 0.59 -3.02 5.92
C ALA A 66 1.69 -3.67 6.78
N ASP A 67 1.30 -4.42 7.83
CA ASP A 67 2.24 -5.19 8.68
C ASP A 67 3.11 -6.12 7.86
N VAL A 68 2.52 -6.91 6.96
CA VAL A 68 3.31 -7.82 6.11
C VAL A 68 4.36 -7.06 5.30
N ILE A 69 4.01 -5.90 4.73
CA ILE A 69 4.96 -5.11 3.94
C ILE A 69 6.07 -4.56 4.85
N LEU A 70 5.70 -3.97 5.97
CA LEU A 70 6.64 -3.30 6.87
C LEU A 70 7.49 -4.29 7.68
N ASN A 71 6.93 -5.45 8.08
CA ASN A 71 7.71 -6.53 8.69
C ASN A 71 8.73 -7.13 7.72
N ARG A 72 8.43 -7.15 6.41
CA ARG A 72 9.44 -7.53 5.40
C ARG A 72 10.57 -6.52 5.34
N VAL A 73 10.28 -5.22 5.40
CA VAL A 73 11.32 -4.17 5.47
C VAL A 73 12.25 -4.39 6.69
N ASP A 74 11.68 -4.80 7.82
CA ASP A 74 12.42 -5.04 9.06
C ASP A 74 13.16 -6.40 9.08
N SER A 75 12.89 -7.28 8.11
CA SER A 75 13.43 -8.65 8.05
C SER A 75 14.63 -8.75 7.13
N GLU A 76 15.73 -9.34 7.59
CA GLU A 76 16.94 -9.65 6.78
C GLU A 76 16.65 -10.55 5.55
N ARG A 77 15.45 -11.16 5.48
CA ARG A 77 15.03 -12.03 4.36
C ARG A 77 14.53 -11.25 3.14
N PHE A 78 14.26 -9.97 3.28
CA PHE A 78 13.61 -9.13 2.27
C PHE A 78 14.41 -7.81 2.09
N PRO A 79 14.09 -7.00 1.06
CA PRO A 79 14.66 -5.66 0.93
C PRO A 79 14.36 -4.77 2.14
N ASP A 80 15.24 -3.81 2.40
CA ASP A 80 15.22 -2.93 3.56
C ASP A 80 14.45 -1.61 3.37
N ASN A 81 13.63 -1.53 2.34
CA ASN A 81 12.77 -0.38 2.09
C ASN A 81 11.44 -0.77 1.44
N VAL A 82 10.43 0.07 1.62
CA VAL A 82 9.05 -0.17 1.16
C VAL A 82 8.96 -0.37 -0.34
N THR A 83 9.63 0.48 -1.11
CA THR A 83 9.58 0.43 -2.58
C THR A 83 10.10 -0.90 -3.10
N ASP A 84 11.27 -1.34 -2.64
CA ASP A 84 11.88 -2.58 -3.09
C ASP A 84 11.10 -3.82 -2.62
N VAL A 85 10.47 -3.78 -1.44
CA VAL A 85 9.58 -4.85 -0.98
C VAL A 85 8.35 -4.97 -1.89
N ILE A 86 7.69 -3.86 -2.21
CA ILE A 86 6.48 -3.88 -3.06
C ILE A 86 6.80 -4.25 -4.49
N THR A 87 7.91 -3.76 -5.04
CA THR A 87 8.34 -4.01 -6.41
C THR A 87 9.08 -5.34 -6.60
N GLN A 88 9.31 -6.08 -5.53
CA GLN A 88 9.99 -7.38 -5.60
C GLN A 88 9.20 -8.35 -6.48
N LYS A 89 9.90 -8.94 -7.46
CA LYS A 89 9.29 -9.81 -8.46
C LYS A 89 8.56 -10.99 -7.82
N TYR A 90 7.33 -11.24 -8.25
CA TYR A 90 6.44 -12.33 -7.81
C TYR A 90 5.83 -12.18 -6.39
N HIS A 91 6.02 -11.03 -5.71
CA HIS A 91 5.48 -10.86 -4.36
C HIS A 91 4.12 -10.15 -4.35
N PHE A 92 3.99 -9.02 -5.02
CA PHE A 92 2.73 -8.27 -5.15
C PHE A 92 2.31 -8.24 -6.62
N SER A 93 1.38 -9.13 -7.00
CA SER A 93 0.93 -9.22 -8.40
C SER A 93 0.26 -7.93 -8.87
N THR A 94 -0.41 -7.22 -7.97
CA THR A 94 -1.09 -5.95 -8.22
C THR A 94 -0.14 -4.83 -8.67
N TYR A 95 1.12 -4.90 -8.30
CA TYR A 95 2.15 -4.01 -8.84
C TYR A 95 2.47 -4.36 -10.30
N TRP A 96 2.68 -5.65 -10.60
CA TRP A 96 3.14 -6.10 -11.91
C TRP A 96 2.06 -6.15 -12.98
N ASP A 97 0.78 -6.29 -12.60
CA ASP A 97 -0.35 -6.25 -13.54
C ASP A 97 -0.91 -4.83 -13.76
N GLY A 98 -0.30 -3.82 -13.12
CA GLY A 98 -0.67 -2.41 -13.24
C GLY A 98 -1.93 -2.02 -12.45
N THR A 99 -2.39 -2.85 -11.51
CA THR A 99 -3.54 -2.52 -10.64
C THR A 99 -3.20 -1.33 -9.74
N ILE A 100 -2.00 -1.31 -9.14
CA ILE A 100 -1.52 -0.20 -8.31
C ILE A 100 -1.49 1.12 -9.10
N ASP A 101 -1.08 1.10 -10.37
CA ASP A 101 -0.99 2.29 -11.21
C ASP A 101 -2.36 2.92 -11.52
N LYS A 102 -3.43 2.11 -11.48
CA LYS A 102 -4.80 2.58 -11.69
C LYS A 102 -5.37 3.31 -10.47
N ILE A 103 -4.78 3.11 -9.30
CA ILE A 103 -5.18 3.81 -8.07
C ILE A 103 -4.51 5.18 -8.09
N THR A 104 -5.26 6.19 -8.52
CA THR A 104 -4.77 7.58 -8.54
C THR A 104 -4.77 8.18 -7.14
N GLU A 105 -5.77 7.85 -6.33
CA GLU A 105 -5.98 8.35 -4.98
C GLU A 105 -6.35 7.17 -4.05
N PRO A 106 -5.44 6.72 -3.19
CA PRO A 106 -5.75 5.70 -2.18
C PRO A 106 -6.81 6.18 -1.19
N SER A 107 -7.55 5.25 -0.60
CA SER A 107 -8.53 5.58 0.43
C SER A 107 -7.87 6.19 1.68
N GLU A 108 -8.63 7.00 2.42
CA GLU A 108 -8.18 7.54 3.70
C GLU A 108 -7.80 6.41 4.68
N ASP A 109 -8.59 5.33 4.72
CA ASP A 109 -8.31 4.14 5.53
C ASP A 109 -6.99 3.45 5.17
N ALA A 110 -6.57 3.47 3.89
CA ALA A 110 -5.30 2.89 3.48
C ALA A 110 -4.11 3.74 3.96
N TYR A 111 -4.22 5.06 3.90
CA TYR A 111 -3.23 5.94 4.49
C TYR A 111 -3.20 5.82 6.01
N GLU A 112 -4.36 5.75 6.66
CA GLU A 112 -4.46 5.57 8.11
C GLU A 112 -3.81 4.26 8.54
N ALA A 113 -4.12 3.14 7.88
CA ALA A 113 -3.50 1.84 8.13
C ALA A 113 -1.98 1.91 7.99
N ALA A 114 -1.47 2.48 6.89
CA ALA A 114 -0.03 2.65 6.68
C ALA A 114 0.63 3.43 7.82
N CYS A 115 0.05 4.56 8.22
CA CYS A 115 0.61 5.41 9.26
C CYS A 115 0.52 4.79 10.66
N LEU A 116 -0.56 4.08 10.99
CA LEU A 116 -0.70 3.37 12.26
C LEU A 116 0.39 2.29 12.39
N GLU A 117 0.58 1.48 11.34
CA GLU A 117 1.56 0.39 11.37
C GLU A 117 3.01 0.88 11.29
N LEU A 118 3.27 2.08 10.75
CA LEU A 118 4.58 2.73 10.87
C LEU A 118 4.91 3.17 12.29
N GLN A 119 3.90 3.49 13.10
CA GLN A 119 4.09 3.83 14.52
C GLN A 119 4.27 2.59 15.39
N GLU A 120 3.37 1.62 15.23
CA GLU A 120 3.36 0.39 16.03
C GLU A 120 2.68 -0.72 15.23
N ARG A 121 3.35 -1.87 15.07
CA ARG A 121 2.82 -3.04 14.35
C ARG A 121 1.68 -3.67 15.14
N THR A 122 0.59 -3.96 14.47
CA THR A 122 -0.52 -4.77 15.00
C THR A 122 -0.06 -6.23 15.19
N ASP A 123 0.68 -6.78 14.21
CA ASP A 123 1.33 -8.08 14.29
C ASP A 123 2.75 -8.01 13.69
N ASP A 124 3.77 -8.00 14.52
CA ASP A 124 5.18 -7.86 14.15
C ASP A 124 5.83 -9.14 13.60
N LYS A 125 5.04 -10.21 13.35
CA LYS A 125 5.56 -11.52 12.94
C LYS A 125 5.10 -11.99 11.58
N ILE A 126 3.94 -11.55 11.11
CA ILE A 126 3.41 -11.97 9.81
C ILE A 126 4.27 -11.43 8.66
N LEU A 127 4.69 -12.32 7.78
CA LEU A 127 5.52 -12.00 6.61
C LEU A 127 4.85 -12.35 5.29
N PHE A 128 3.72 -13.07 5.35
CA PHE A 128 3.00 -13.56 4.18
C PHE A 128 1.50 -13.36 4.34
N PHE A 129 0.83 -13.08 3.24
CA PHE A 129 -0.61 -13.24 3.12
C PHE A 129 -0.97 -13.79 1.73
N SER A 130 -2.11 -14.42 1.63
CA SER A 130 -2.67 -14.92 0.38
C SER A 130 -4.19 -15.01 0.45
N ALA A 131 -4.86 -14.90 -0.69
CA ALA A 131 -6.28 -15.16 -0.81
C ALA A 131 -6.53 -16.65 -1.07
N GLY A 132 -7.65 -17.18 -0.54
CA GLY A 132 -8.11 -18.53 -0.81
C GLY A 132 -7.54 -19.61 0.10
N ASP A 133 -6.25 -19.63 0.41
CA ASP A 133 -5.61 -20.57 1.32
C ASP A 133 -4.25 -20.05 1.79
N TYR A 134 -3.63 -20.72 2.76
CA TYR A 134 -2.29 -20.38 3.24
C TYR A 134 -1.23 -20.58 2.15
N SER A 135 -0.29 -19.65 2.09
CA SER A 135 0.86 -19.78 1.20
C SER A 135 1.70 -21.02 1.58
N ILE A 136 2.15 -21.77 0.56
CA ILE A 136 3.07 -22.91 0.76
C ILE A 136 4.48 -22.49 1.22
N TYR A 137 4.79 -21.19 1.16
CA TYR A 137 6.10 -20.63 1.52
C TYR A 137 6.20 -20.15 2.97
N CYS A 138 5.11 -20.29 3.75
CA CYS A 138 5.05 -19.81 5.12
C CYS A 138 4.47 -20.85 6.08
N LYS A 139 4.74 -20.67 7.37
CA LYS A 139 4.02 -21.36 8.43
C LYS A 139 2.69 -20.65 8.67
N PRO A 140 1.54 -21.35 8.57
CA PRO A 140 0.23 -20.76 8.82
C PRO A 140 0.14 -20.06 10.17
N ALA A 141 -0.44 -18.87 10.21
CA ALA A 141 -0.75 -18.12 11.42
C ALA A 141 -2.27 -18.12 11.67
N TYR A 142 -3.02 -17.29 10.95
CA TYR A 142 -4.47 -17.16 11.07
C TYR A 142 -5.10 -16.61 9.79
N LYS A 143 -6.43 -16.67 9.74
CA LYS A 143 -7.24 -16.04 8.71
C LYS A 143 -7.90 -14.77 9.28
N TYR A 144 -7.90 -13.68 8.48
CA TYR A 144 -8.71 -12.51 8.72
C TYR A 144 -9.31 -11.99 7.40
N GLY A 145 -10.61 -11.70 7.40
CA GLY A 145 -11.33 -11.32 6.18
C GLY A 145 -11.12 -12.35 5.08
N ASP A 146 -10.66 -11.89 3.92
CA ASP A 146 -10.37 -12.75 2.76
C ASP A 146 -8.92 -13.26 2.73
N HIS A 147 -8.09 -12.86 3.69
CA HIS A 147 -6.66 -13.18 3.71
C HIS A 147 -6.28 -14.23 4.75
N TYR A 148 -5.34 -15.09 4.35
CA TYR A 148 -4.68 -16.10 5.18
C TYR A 148 -3.25 -15.62 5.44
N PHE A 149 -2.94 -15.33 6.70
CA PHE A 149 -1.65 -14.79 7.13
C PHE A 149 -0.71 -15.88 7.60
N GLY A 150 0.62 -15.67 7.45
CA GLY A 150 1.65 -16.62 7.84
C GLY A 150 2.99 -15.97 8.20
N TYR A 151 3.82 -16.75 8.93
CA TYR A 151 5.14 -16.38 9.42
C TYR A 151 6.27 -16.78 8.49
#